data_f2f16d1a921b248f101336704f3e4992
#
_entry.id   f2f16d1a921b248f101336704f3e4992
#
_cell.length_a   1.000
_cell.length_b   1.000
_cell.length_c   1.000
_cell.angle_alpha   90.00
_cell.angle_beta   90.00
_cell.angle_gamma   90.00
#
_symmetry.space_group_name_H-M   'P 1'
#
loop_
_entity.id
_entity.type
_entity.pdbx_description
1 polymer ?
#
loop_
_entity_poly.entity_id
_entity_poly.type
_entity_poly.pdbx_seq_one_letter_code
_entity_poly.pdbx_strand_id
1 'polypeptide(L)'
;MTVSAQTSTPMGHSAHKTGTLSPREQGVLWDMEEHFWTSGADNARATTANNAVMIFPFPPGILQGDQIWSHLKQSTGWRSVVMAERRVTRCHDIAILTYRVSAEKPDVPIYKALCASTYLNDDDTWLRISHQQTIVA
;
A
#
# COMPACT_ATOMS: atom_id res chain seq x y z
N MET A 1 1.87 29.45 1.15
CA MET A 1 1.54 29.45 0.89
C MET A 1 1.31 29.03 1.16
N THR A 2 1.77 29.48 1.92
CA THR A 2 1.57 29.43 1.98
C THR A 2 1.52 29.27 2.44
N VAL A 3 1.95 29.64 2.90
CA VAL A 3 1.86 29.80 3.02
C VAL A 3 1.86 29.81 3.46
N SER A 4 2.21 30.25 4.08
CA SER A 4 2.14 30.52 4.19
C SER A 4 2.02 30.48 4.70
N ALA A 5 2.38 30.89 5.26
CA ALA A 5 2.31 31.08 5.35
C ALA A 5 2.12 31.02 5.92
N GLN A 6 2.21 31.38 6.56
CA GLN A 6 2.02 31.52 6.68
C GLN A 6 1.86 31.23 7.16
N THR A 7 2.08 31.61 7.86
CA THR A 7 1.88 31.53 7.95
C THR A 7 1.67 31.08 8.44
N SER A 8 1.96 31.34 9.13
CA SER A 8 1.79 31.09 9.19
C SER A 8 1.60 30.49 9.59
N THR A 9 1.78 30.62 10.31
CA THR A 9 1.66 30.13 10.33
C THR A 9 1.54 29.42 10.47
N PRO A 10 1.77 29.56 11.06
CA PRO A 10 1.76 28.93 10.96
C PRO A 10 1.52 28.10 10.92
N MET A 11 1.67 28.15 11.29
CA MET A 11 1.45 27.44 10.95
C MET A 11 1.19 26.51 10.64
N GLY A 12 1.28 26.39 10.85
CA GLY A 12 1.25 25.68 10.39
C GLY A 12 1.03 24.85 10.10
N HIS A 13 1.24 24.77 10.24
CA HIS A 13 1.14 24.11 9.75
C HIS A 13 1.24 23.44 9.15
N SER A 14 1.51 23.54 9.33
CA SER A 14 1.57 22.94 8.78
C SER A 14 2.03 22.29 8.26
N ALA A 15 1.95 22.61 9.08
CA ALA A 15 3.09 21.89 8.66
C ALA A 15 2.94 21.00 7.47
N HIS A 16 3.72 21.10 6.61
CA HIS A 16 3.60 20.26 5.51
C HIS A 16 4.27 18.97 5.74
N LYS A 17 3.68 17.94 5.19
CA LYS A 17 4.09 16.58 5.39
C LYS A 17 4.83 16.05 4.18
N THR A 18 5.78 16.87 3.73
CA THR A 18 6.72 16.41 2.73
C THR A 18 7.98 16.01 3.44
N GLY A 19 8.74 15.13 2.89
CA GLY A 19 9.98 14.67 3.49
C GLY A 19 9.87 13.24 4.00
N THR A 20 10.82 12.87 4.84
CA THR A 20 10.96 11.48 5.24
C THR A 20 10.03 11.13 6.39
N LEU A 21 9.35 9.99 6.27
CA LEU A 21 8.59 9.41 7.37
C LEU A 21 9.53 8.94 8.48
N SER A 22 9.07 8.99 9.72
CA SER A 22 9.84 8.45 10.82
C SER A 22 10.02 6.93 10.65
N PRO A 23 11.04 6.33 11.27
CA PRO A 23 11.18 4.87 11.24
C PRO A 23 9.95 4.15 11.72
N ARG A 24 9.27 4.69 12.74
CA ARG A 24 8.04 4.08 13.25
C ARG A 24 6.92 4.09 12.21
N GLU A 25 6.71 5.21 11.54
CA GLU A 25 5.69 5.32 10.50
C GLU A 25 5.99 4.38 9.34
N GLN A 26 7.25 4.29 8.95
CA GLN A 26 7.67 3.36 7.89
C GLN A 26 7.38 1.92 8.30
N GLY A 27 7.67 1.55 9.55
CA GLY A 27 7.39 0.21 10.05
C GLY A 27 5.91 -0.13 9.99
N VAL A 28 5.05 0.81 10.38
CA VAL A 28 3.59 0.62 10.30
C VAL A 28 3.15 0.33 8.87
N LEU A 29 3.64 1.10 7.92
CA LEU A 29 3.26 0.94 6.52
C LEU A 29 3.75 -0.40 5.96
N TRP A 30 4.99 -0.80 6.25
CA TRP A 30 5.50 -2.09 5.78
C TRP A 30 4.78 -3.27 6.41
N ASP A 31 4.39 -3.16 7.69
CA ASP A 31 3.58 -4.19 8.32
C ASP A 31 2.20 -4.30 7.65
N MET A 32 1.57 -3.19 7.34
CA MET A 32 0.30 -3.19 6.63
C MET A 32 0.44 -3.85 5.26
N GLU A 33 1.53 -3.56 4.56
CA GLU A 33 1.77 -4.13 3.24
C GLU A 33 2.01 -5.64 3.33
N GLU A 34 2.77 -6.09 4.30
CA GLU A 34 3.01 -7.51 4.50
C GLU A 34 1.72 -8.26 4.82
N HIS A 35 0.91 -7.70 5.71
CA HIS A 35 -0.38 -8.30 6.07
C HIS A 35 -1.35 -8.36 4.88
N PHE A 36 -1.26 -7.39 3.97
CA PHE A 36 -2.06 -7.43 2.75
C PHE A 36 -1.80 -8.72 1.96
N TRP A 37 -0.54 -9.15 1.90
CA TRP A 37 -0.17 -10.37 1.18
C TRP A 37 -0.57 -11.64 1.93
N THR A 38 -0.52 -11.63 3.26
CA THR A 38 -0.57 -12.87 4.04
C THR A 38 -1.84 -13.09 4.82
N SER A 39 -2.67 -12.06 5.03
CA SER A 39 -3.77 -12.14 6.01
C SER A 39 -5.17 -12.23 5.43
N GLY A 40 -5.34 -12.33 4.15
CA GLY A 40 -6.66 -12.54 3.56
C GLY A 40 -7.54 -11.30 3.42
N ALA A 41 -8.75 -11.51 2.89
CA ALA A 41 -9.63 -10.44 2.41
C ALA A 41 -10.13 -9.50 3.50
N ASP A 42 -10.45 -10.04 4.68
CA ASP A 42 -11.00 -9.19 5.75
C ASP A 42 -10.00 -8.17 6.24
N ASN A 43 -8.74 -8.56 6.39
CA ASN A 43 -7.68 -7.64 6.78
C ASN A 43 -7.46 -6.59 5.69
N ALA A 44 -7.40 -7.02 4.44
CA ALA A 44 -7.22 -6.10 3.32
C ALA A 44 -8.35 -5.06 3.28
N ARG A 45 -9.58 -5.50 3.52
CA ARG A 45 -10.74 -4.61 3.48
C ARG A 45 -10.69 -3.57 4.61
N ALA A 46 -10.26 -4.00 5.80
CA ALA A 46 -10.18 -3.11 6.95
C ALA A 46 -9.14 -2.00 6.77
N THR A 47 -8.13 -2.22 5.91
CA THR A 47 -7.01 -1.31 5.72
C THR A 47 -7.00 -0.62 4.35
N THR A 48 -8.07 -0.78 3.57
CA THR A 48 -8.15 -0.26 2.20
C THR A 48 -9.38 0.63 2.06
N ALA A 49 -9.21 1.75 1.36
CA ALA A 49 -10.31 2.69 1.12
C ALA A 49 -11.38 2.05 0.23
N ASN A 50 -12.64 2.45 0.41
CA ASN A 50 -13.74 1.89 -0.36
C ASN A 50 -13.63 2.14 -1.85
N ASN A 51 -12.99 3.24 -2.25
CA ASN A 51 -12.83 3.60 -3.65
C ASN A 51 -11.41 3.31 -4.17
N ALA A 52 -10.69 2.41 -3.53
CA ALA A 52 -9.35 2.03 -3.96
C ALA A 52 -9.38 1.36 -5.33
N VAL A 53 -8.25 1.40 -6.01
CA VAL A 53 -8.05 0.71 -7.28
C VAL A 53 -6.86 -0.23 -7.14
N MET A 54 -6.97 -1.41 -7.76
CA MET A 54 -5.86 -2.37 -7.80
C MET A 54 -5.65 -2.85 -9.22
N ILE A 55 -4.40 -3.10 -9.56
CA ILE A 55 -4.01 -3.62 -10.87
C ILE A 55 -3.19 -4.87 -10.66
N PHE A 56 -3.65 -5.98 -11.26
CA PHE A 56 -2.97 -7.27 -11.21
C PHE A 56 -2.58 -7.71 -12.62
N PRO A 57 -1.52 -8.51 -12.75
CA PRO A 57 -1.04 -8.93 -14.08
C PRO A 57 -1.83 -10.10 -14.68
N PHE A 58 -3.00 -10.42 -14.14
CA PHE A 58 -3.87 -11.47 -14.64
C PHE A 58 -5.31 -10.96 -14.67
N PRO A 59 -6.19 -11.58 -15.49
CA PRO A 59 -7.57 -11.11 -15.63
C PRO A 59 -8.31 -11.06 -14.30
N PRO A 60 -9.18 -10.05 -14.09
CA PRO A 60 -9.56 -9.04 -15.07
C PRO A 60 -8.61 -7.85 -15.16
N GLY A 61 -7.52 -7.83 -14.40
CA GLY A 61 -6.50 -6.81 -14.46
C GLY A 61 -6.79 -5.63 -13.56
N ILE A 62 -7.79 -4.84 -13.86
CA ILE A 62 -8.14 -3.66 -13.09
C ILE A 62 -9.35 -3.96 -12.22
N LEU A 63 -9.22 -3.70 -10.91
CA LEU A 63 -10.29 -3.93 -9.93
C LEU A 63 -10.56 -2.66 -9.15
N GLN A 64 -11.83 -2.34 -8.94
CA GLN A 64 -12.26 -1.20 -8.13
C GLN A 64 -13.44 -1.58 -7.25
N GLY A 65 -13.50 -0.97 -6.07
CA GLY A 65 -14.65 -1.15 -5.19
C GLY A 65 -14.89 -2.61 -4.83
N ASP A 66 -16.14 -3.04 -4.96
CA ASP A 66 -16.53 -4.40 -4.57
C ASP A 66 -15.84 -5.49 -5.38
N GLN A 67 -15.35 -5.17 -6.58
CA GLN A 67 -14.60 -6.13 -7.37
C GLN A 67 -13.34 -6.62 -6.66
N ILE A 68 -12.71 -5.73 -5.88
CA ILE A 68 -11.51 -6.08 -5.12
C ILE A 68 -11.85 -7.19 -4.10
N TRP A 69 -12.95 -7.02 -3.38
CA TRP A 69 -13.32 -7.96 -2.33
C TRP A 69 -13.75 -9.29 -2.88
N SER A 70 -14.50 -9.28 -3.98
CA SER A 70 -14.89 -10.50 -4.66
C SER A 70 -13.67 -11.29 -5.13
N HIS A 71 -12.66 -10.60 -5.65
CA HIS A 71 -11.43 -11.22 -6.11
C HIS A 71 -10.62 -11.80 -4.93
N LEU A 72 -10.44 -11.02 -3.89
CA LEU A 72 -9.61 -11.43 -2.75
C LEU A 72 -10.25 -12.57 -1.96
N LYS A 73 -11.58 -12.64 -1.91
CA LYS A 73 -12.27 -13.73 -1.22
C LYS A 73 -12.05 -15.08 -1.91
N GLN A 74 -11.75 -15.07 -3.20
CA GLN A 74 -11.55 -16.30 -3.96
C GLN A 74 -10.14 -16.85 -3.86
N SER A 75 -9.23 -16.09 -3.27
CA SER A 75 -7.85 -16.53 -3.16
C SER A 75 -7.44 -16.66 -1.69
N THR A 76 -6.62 -17.65 -1.40
CA THR A 76 -5.98 -17.76 -0.10
C THR A 76 -4.78 -16.83 -0.09
N GLY A 77 -4.51 -16.23 1.07
CA GLY A 77 -3.32 -15.41 1.23
C GLY A 77 -2.05 -16.23 1.02
N TRP A 78 -0.98 -15.54 0.75
CA TRP A 78 0.33 -16.18 0.63
C TRP A 78 0.82 -16.58 2.01
N ARG A 79 1.50 -17.72 2.10
CA ARG A 79 2.02 -18.22 3.37
C ARG A 79 3.15 -17.34 3.90
N SER A 80 4.01 -16.91 3.02
CA SER A 80 5.12 -16.03 3.37
C SER A 80 5.50 -15.13 2.21
N VAL A 81 6.03 -13.96 2.54
CA VAL A 81 6.52 -13.02 1.53
C VAL A 81 7.85 -12.45 1.99
N VAL A 82 8.72 -12.21 1.01
CA VAL A 82 9.95 -11.45 1.20
C VAL A 82 9.83 -10.21 0.34
N MET A 83 9.94 -9.05 0.97
CA MET A 83 9.89 -7.77 0.27
C MET A 83 11.28 -7.14 0.28
N ALA A 84 11.91 -7.09 -0.88
CA ALA A 84 13.26 -6.56 -1.05
C ALA A 84 13.22 -5.23 -1.79
N GLU A 85 14.33 -4.51 -1.75
CA GLU A 85 14.47 -3.21 -2.43
C GLU A 85 13.36 -2.23 -2.04
N ARG A 86 13.04 -2.23 -0.76
CA ARG A 86 11.96 -1.40 -0.22
C ARG A 86 12.29 0.07 -0.30
N ARG A 87 11.35 0.88 -0.80
CA ARG A 87 11.46 2.33 -0.81
C ARG A 87 10.13 2.95 -0.40
N VAL A 88 10.20 4.04 0.34
CA VAL A 88 9.02 4.82 0.71
C VAL A 88 9.23 6.26 0.24
N THR A 89 8.24 6.79 -0.46
CA THR A 89 8.23 8.19 -0.86
C THR A 89 7.00 8.84 -0.23
N ARG A 90 7.20 9.95 0.43
CA ARG A 90 6.10 10.70 1.03
C ARG A 90 5.91 12.02 0.31
N CYS A 91 4.64 12.37 0.07
CA CYS A 91 4.26 13.68 -0.44
C CYS A 91 2.96 14.08 0.26
N HIS A 92 3.05 15.05 1.16
CA HIS A 92 1.91 15.49 1.98
C HIS A 92 1.29 14.32 2.75
N ASP A 93 0.04 13.99 2.50
CA ASP A 93 -0.66 12.91 3.18
C ASP A 93 -0.58 11.58 2.43
N ILE A 94 0.25 11.53 1.40
CA ILE A 94 0.40 10.32 0.57
C ILE A 94 1.75 9.70 0.83
N ALA A 95 1.78 8.37 0.97
CA ALA A 95 3.00 7.59 0.99
C ALA A 95 2.92 6.52 -0.09
N ILE A 96 3.99 6.38 -0.86
CA ILE A 96 4.09 5.37 -1.89
C ILE A 96 5.17 4.38 -1.49
N LEU A 97 4.80 3.11 -1.40
CA LEU A 97 5.72 2.02 -1.12
C LEU A 97 6.00 1.28 -2.41
N THR A 98 7.27 1.09 -2.72
CA THR A 98 7.67 0.27 -3.86
C THR A 98 8.63 -0.81 -3.39
N TYR A 99 8.54 -2.00 -3.98
CA TYR A 99 9.35 -3.13 -3.56
C TYR A 99 9.32 -4.24 -4.58
N ARG A 100 10.27 -5.17 -4.42
CA ARG A 100 10.30 -6.42 -5.16
C ARG A 100 9.82 -7.51 -4.22
N VAL A 101 8.85 -8.30 -4.64
CA VAL A 101 8.28 -9.35 -3.79
C VAL A 101 8.63 -10.74 -4.31
N SER A 102 8.89 -11.65 -3.37
CA SER A 102 8.86 -13.10 -3.60
C SER A 102 7.85 -13.67 -2.64
N ALA A 103 6.83 -14.32 -3.14
CA ALA A 103 5.73 -14.85 -2.33
C ALA A 103 5.58 -16.35 -2.53
N GLU A 104 5.29 -17.06 -1.44
CA GLU A 104 5.19 -18.51 -1.43
C GLU A 104 3.88 -19.01 -0.85
N LYS A 105 3.36 -20.06 -1.44
CA LYS A 105 2.32 -20.89 -0.85
C LYS A 105 2.45 -22.32 -1.38
N PRO A 106 1.86 -23.33 -0.68
CA PRO A 106 2.04 -24.71 -1.07
C PRO A 106 1.59 -24.99 -2.50
N ASP A 107 2.33 -25.83 -3.19
CA ASP A 107 1.95 -26.41 -4.48
C ASP A 107 1.84 -25.44 -5.64
N VAL A 108 2.40 -24.23 -5.51
CA VAL A 108 2.48 -23.29 -6.63
C VAL A 108 3.91 -22.75 -6.74
N PRO A 109 4.34 -22.35 -7.93
CA PRO A 109 5.65 -21.73 -8.09
C PRO A 109 5.76 -20.44 -7.29
N ILE A 110 7.00 -20.09 -6.92
CA ILE A 110 7.23 -18.81 -6.24
C ILE A 110 6.80 -17.68 -7.16
N TYR A 111 5.99 -16.79 -6.60
CA TYR A 111 5.48 -15.63 -7.33
C TYR A 111 6.42 -14.46 -7.12
N LYS A 112 6.93 -13.87 -8.22
CA LYS A 112 7.83 -12.72 -8.15
C LYS A 112 7.25 -11.54 -8.91
N ALA A 113 7.26 -10.37 -8.28
CA ALA A 113 6.67 -9.19 -8.88
C ALA A 113 7.35 -7.91 -8.38
N LEU A 114 7.24 -6.87 -9.20
CA LEU A 114 7.52 -5.50 -8.75
C LEU A 114 6.19 -4.90 -8.34
N CYS A 115 6.17 -4.24 -7.20
CA CYS A 115 4.93 -3.78 -6.60
C CYS A 115 4.99 -2.31 -6.20
N ALA A 116 3.83 -1.67 -6.23
CA ALA A 116 3.66 -0.33 -5.70
C ALA A 116 2.31 -0.27 -4.99
N SER A 117 2.31 0.31 -3.79
CA SER A 117 1.08 0.60 -3.06
C SER A 117 1.09 2.04 -2.62
N THR A 118 -0.05 2.70 -2.74
CA THR A 118 -0.20 4.08 -2.30
C THR A 118 -1.13 4.12 -1.10
N TYR A 119 -0.69 4.81 -0.06
CA TYR A 119 -1.43 4.99 1.18
C TYR A 119 -1.75 6.45 1.40
N LEU A 120 -2.95 6.71 1.89
CA LEU A 120 -3.40 8.04 2.29
C LEU A 120 -3.46 8.10 3.81
N ASN A 121 -2.85 9.13 4.39
CA ASN A 121 -3.01 9.39 5.81
C ASN A 121 -4.30 10.20 6.00
N ASP A 122 -5.30 9.56 6.58
CA ASP A 122 -6.58 10.18 6.85
C ASP A 122 -6.78 10.20 8.35
N ASP A 123 -6.61 11.39 8.94
CA ASP A 123 -6.79 11.60 10.37
C ASP A 123 -5.94 10.63 11.21
N ASP A 124 -4.65 10.58 10.89
CA ASP A 124 -3.63 9.74 11.53
C ASP A 124 -3.82 8.23 11.32
N THR A 125 -4.69 7.86 10.40
CA THR A 125 -4.87 6.48 10.00
C THR A 125 -4.47 6.32 8.55
N TRP A 126 -3.60 5.35 8.26
CA TRP A 126 -3.20 5.06 6.89
C TRP A 126 -4.21 4.13 6.23
N LEU A 127 -4.65 4.49 5.02
CA LEU A 127 -5.53 3.65 4.21
C LEU A 127 -4.90 3.42 2.85
N ARG A 128 -4.88 2.18 2.41
CA ARG A 128 -4.42 1.84 1.06
C ARG A 128 -5.43 2.36 0.06
N ILE A 129 -4.96 3.15 -0.90
CA ILE A 129 -5.83 3.67 -1.96
C ILE A 129 -5.50 3.07 -3.32
N SER A 130 -4.33 2.45 -3.47
CA SER A 130 -4.03 1.69 -4.68
C SER A 130 -2.99 0.62 -4.41
N HIS A 131 -2.98 -0.41 -5.24
CA HIS A 131 -1.99 -1.47 -5.22
C HIS A 131 -1.79 -1.99 -6.63
N GLN A 132 -0.55 -2.24 -7.00
CA GLN A 132 -0.21 -2.71 -8.33
C GLN A 132 0.88 -3.77 -8.26
N GLN A 133 0.74 -4.79 -9.10
CA GLN A 133 1.75 -5.84 -9.24
C GLN A 133 2.13 -5.99 -10.70
N THR A 134 3.42 -6.17 -10.97
CA THR A 134 3.95 -6.47 -12.30
C THR A 134 4.85 -7.68 -12.17
N ILE A 135 4.50 -8.77 -12.85
CA ILE A 135 5.29 -10.01 -12.78
C ILE A 135 6.68 -9.77 -13.37
N VAL A 136 7.70 -10.32 -12.70
CA VAL A 136 9.07 -10.34 -13.20
C VAL A 136 9.59 -11.76 -13.25
N ALA A 137 10.49 -12.00 -14.18
CA ALA A 137 11.07 -13.31 -14.36
C ALA A 137 12.10 -13.63 -13.29
#